data_fe00b6b115ee59b1495464189ea755ab
#
_entry.id   fe00b6b115ee59b1495464189ea755ab
#
_cell.length_a   1.000
_cell.length_b   1.000
_cell.length_c   1.000
_cell.angle_alpha   90.00
_cell.angle_beta   90.00
_cell.angle_gamma   90.00
#
_symmetry.space_group_name_H-M   'P 1'
#
loop_
_entity.id
_entity.type
_entity.pdbx_description
1 polymer ?
#
loop_
_entity_poly.entity_id
_entity_poly.type
_entity_poly.pdbx_seq_one_letter_code
_entity_poly.pdbx_strand_id
1 'polypeptide(L)'
;MKFITFPRRSVRRSSKPRQLRWLPVFLMLVTAMLAYVAVAFAATFVLKWGTPGSENSQFLGARGIAVDPSGNVYVADSSGDTRGQIQKFDANGNFIARLGQNNGTAQGFLAAYRITTDASGNVYATDGSVEAVSNVVKKFDSTGAFQFAFGATVSSGGQFQMAAGIAVDSSGNIYVADQNAGVIRKFSSTGTSLGTIGSAGSADGQFNGPVGIAIDSSNNLYVADSGNNRIQKFSSAGTFTTKWGTMGTGNGQFDSPQGVAVDNAGTIYVADTNNNRVQTFSNTGTFIEATGSAGTGDGQFSGAVDVASNTAGTFFYAVDRDNYRVEKFSTTSAPPTANAGADQTVECAGATTAVNLDGSASTAGSGTINSYSWAEGATTLGTGATLTVNLPTGTHTITLTVTDTGGGSDTDDVVVTIQDTLAPNITCPANVVVSLPMNSTATSMVVNYPAVTATDSCSSSVTVNSTPASGSVFPVGTTTVHASADDGNGHTSTCTFTVTVQFNFAGFFPPVANPPAVNIVQAGRGIPVKFSLSGNKGLGIFAAGSPSSGEIPCNSSDPAAVLDATVTAGGSSLSYDPVSDQYVYIWKTEPGWAGTCRQLVVQLSDGSIYRANFKFK
;
A
#
# COMPACT_ATOMS: atom_id res chain seq x y z
N MET A 1 28.35 50.31 -55.70
CA MET A 1 28.17 51.75 -56.00
C MET A 1 26.84 52.23 -55.43
N LYS A 2 26.91 53.31 -54.66
CA LYS A 2 25.85 54.19 -54.12
C LYS A 2 24.92 53.53 -53.04
N PHE A 3 25.11 53.67 -51.76
CA PHE A 3 24.94 54.82 -50.84
C PHE A 3 23.63 55.62 -51.01
N ILE A 4 22.91 55.78 -49.86
CA ILE A 4 22.28 56.98 -49.28
C ILE A 4 20.97 56.57 -48.59
N THR A 5 20.64 56.75 -47.39
CA THR A 5 20.80 57.51 -46.13
C THR A 5 19.43 57.63 -45.46
N PHE A 6 19.44 57.54 -44.15
CA PHE A 6 18.34 57.84 -43.24
C PHE A 6 17.89 59.30 -43.25
N PRO A 7 16.71 59.65 -42.70
CA PRO A 7 16.78 60.40 -41.46
C PRO A 7 15.78 60.04 -40.35
N ARG A 8 16.22 60.36 -39.15
CA ARG A 8 15.52 60.41 -37.88
C ARG A 8 14.54 61.61 -37.80
N ARG A 9 13.54 61.48 -36.95
CA ARG A 9 12.97 62.42 -35.96
C ARG A 9 11.50 62.04 -35.68
N SER A 10 10.87 62.20 -34.52
CA SER A 10 11.16 62.77 -33.19
C SER A 10 10.07 62.35 -32.22
N VAL A 11 10.41 62.31 -30.93
CA VAL A 11 9.61 62.12 -29.75
C VAL A 11 8.43 63.11 -29.63
N ARG A 12 7.25 62.65 -29.21
CA ARG A 12 6.36 63.37 -28.30
C ARG A 12 5.66 62.47 -27.31
N ARG A 13 5.91 62.71 -26.01
CA ARG A 13 5.15 62.22 -24.87
C ARG A 13 3.79 62.91 -24.80
N SER A 14 2.73 62.16 -24.50
CA SER A 14 1.59 62.74 -23.78
C SER A 14 0.97 61.66 -22.89
N SER A 15 0.56 62.07 -21.72
CA SER A 15 0.23 61.35 -20.52
C SER A 15 -1.26 61.00 -20.42
N LYS A 16 -1.52 59.71 -19.96
CA LYS A 16 -2.62 59.20 -19.09
C LYS A 16 -4.08 59.25 -19.61
N PRO A 17 -5.02 58.37 -19.13
CA PRO A 17 -4.96 57.58 -17.92
C PRO A 17 -5.25 56.06 -18.07
N ARG A 18 -4.97 55.35 -17.00
CA ARG A 18 -5.26 53.93 -16.76
C ARG A 18 -6.76 53.61 -16.90
N GLN A 19 -7.07 52.68 -17.77
CA GLN A 19 -8.26 51.84 -17.71
C GLN A 19 -7.84 50.40 -17.49
N LEU A 20 -8.24 49.83 -16.37
CA LEU A 20 -8.18 48.43 -16.05
C LEU A 20 -9.04 47.66 -17.06
N ARG A 21 -8.45 47.00 -18.02
CA ARG A 21 -9.14 46.02 -18.84
C ARG A 21 -8.71 44.62 -18.40
N TRP A 22 -9.70 43.90 -17.93
CA TRP A 22 -9.62 42.47 -17.67
C TRP A 22 -9.09 41.74 -18.89
N LEU A 23 -7.89 41.10 -18.77
CA LEU A 23 -7.48 40.04 -19.68
C LEU A 23 -8.32 38.81 -19.38
N PRO A 24 -8.96 38.21 -20.37
CA PRO A 24 -9.46 36.87 -20.21
C PRO A 24 -8.25 35.94 -20.05
N VAL A 25 -8.22 35.23 -18.92
CA VAL A 25 -7.36 34.08 -18.71
C VAL A 25 -7.73 33.08 -19.79
N PHE A 26 -6.89 32.98 -20.81
CA PHE A 26 -6.90 31.87 -21.74
C PHE A 26 -6.55 30.63 -20.90
N LEU A 27 -7.57 29.92 -20.47
CA LEU A 27 -7.48 28.56 -19.99
C LEU A 27 -6.95 27.74 -21.17
N MET A 28 -5.62 27.63 -21.30
CA MET A 28 -5.03 26.54 -22.05
C MET A 28 -5.44 25.27 -21.33
N LEU A 29 -6.52 24.67 -21.80
CA LEU A 29 -6.73 23.24 -21.70
C LEU A 29 -5.56 22.60 -22.49
N VAL A 30 -4.46 22.36 -21.80
CA VAL A 30 -3.57 21.29 -22.13
C VAL A 30 -4.38 20.03 -21.84
N THR A 31 -5.14 19.59 -22.84
CA THR A 31 -5.47 18.18 -22.96
C THR A 31 -4.11 17.49 -23.02
N ALA A 32 -3.60 17.09 -21.88
CA ALA A 32 -2.66 16.00 -21.82
C ALA A 32 -3.39 14.86 -22.52
N MET A 33 -3.13 14.69 -23.80
CA MET A 33 -3.29 13.44 -24.49
C MET A 33 -2.32 12.54 -23.74
N LEU A 34 -2.79 11.90 -22.67
CA LEU A 34 -2.22 10.68 -22.15
C LEU A 34 -2.20 9.77 -23.37
N ALA A 35 -1.09 9.75 -24.09
CA ALA A 35 -0.73 8.62 -24.90
C ALA A 35 -0.72 7.48 -23.88
N TYR A 36 -1.81 6.74 -23.84
CA TYR A 36 -1.86 5.41 -23.27
C TYR A 36 -0.81 4.65 -24.07
N VAL A 37 0.42 4.64 -23.59
CA VAL A 37 1.38 3.61 -23.98
C VAL A 37 0.73 2.36 -23.42
N ALA A 38 -0.03 1.68 -24.24
CA ALA A 38 -0.44 0.32 -23.97
C ALA A 38 0.88 -0.45 -23.79
N VAL A 39 1.27 -0.65 -22.54
CA VAL A 39 2.33 -1.58 -22.23
C VAL A 39 1.78 -2.91 -22.68
N ALA A 40 2.33 -3.44 -23.76
CA ALA A 40 1.94 -4.72 -24.30
C ALA A 40 2.32 -5.78 -23.27
N PHE A 41 1.33 -6.44 -22.73
CA PHE A 41 1.52 -7.54 -21.80
C PHE A 41 1.63 -8.82 -22.58
N ALA A 42 2.65 -9.62 -22.28
CA ALA A 42 2.76 -10.95 -22.82
C ALA A 42 1.51 -11.75 -22.40
N ALA A 43 0.73 -12.19 -23.37
CA ALA A 43 -0.45 -12.98 -23.12
C ALA A 43 -0.08 -14.23 -22.32
N THR A 44 -0.82 -14.51 -21.26
CA THR A 44 -0.50 -15.58 -20.33
C THR A 44 -1.21 -16.87 -20.72
N PHE A 45 -0.47 -17.99 -20.73
CA PHE A 45 -1.07 -19.31 -20.92
C PHE A 45 -2.11 -19.58 -19.81
N VAL A 46 -3.29 -20.11 -20.22
CA VAL A 46 -4.40 -20.41 -19.31
C VAL A 46 -4.59 -21.92 -19.19
N LEU A 47 -4.82 -22.58 -20.33
CA LEU A 47 -5.06 -24.02 -20.39
C LEU A 47 -4.83 -24.53 -21.81
N LYS A 48 -4.74 -25.85 -21.93
CA LYS A 48 -4.69 -26.55 -23.22
C LYS A 48 -5.56 -27.79 -23.19
N TRP A 49 -6.01 -28.21 -24.37
CA TRP A 49 -6.72 -29.47 -24.55
C TRP A 49 -6.39 -30.09 -25.89
N GLY A 50 -6.59 -31.39 -25.99
CA GLY A 50 -6.28 -32.18 -27.17
C GLY A 50 -5.16 -33.18 -26.91
N THR A 51 -5.28 -34.33 -27.58
CA THR A 51 -4.28 -35.40 -27.66
C THR A 51 -4.35 -36.04 -29.03
N PRO A 52 -3.30 -36.74 -29.47
CA PRO A 52 -3.35 -37.45 -30.74
C PRO A 52 -4.47 -38.50 -30.80
N GLY A 53 -5.29 -38.47 -31.84
CA GLY A 53 -6.31 -39.49 -32.08
C GLY A 53 -7.57 -38.96 -32.74
N SER A 54 -8.58 -39.83 -32.92
CA SER A 54 -9.83 -39.55 -33.62
C SER A 54 -11.07 -39.45 -32.75
N GLU A 55 -10.92 -39.67 -31.45
CA GLU A 55 -12.02 -39.59 -30.49
C GLU A 55 -12.34 -38.16 -30.07
N ASN A 56 -13.35 -37.97 -29.19
CA ASN A 56 -13.69 -36.68 -28.65
C ASN A 56 -12.49 -36.06 -27.94
N SER A 57 -12.22 -34.79 -28.20
CA SER A 57 -11.05 -34.06 -27.69
C SER A 57 -9.70 -34.62 -28.16
N GLN A 58 -9.68 -35.40 -29.23
CA GLN A 58 -8.47 -35.85 -29.89
C GLN A 58 -8.38 -35.22 -31.29
N PHE A 59 -7.16 -34.96 -31.76
CA PHE A 59 -6.90 -34.37 -33.08
C PHE A 59 -5.86 -35.22 -33.81
N LEU A 60 -6.04 -35.30 -35.14
CA LEU A 60 -5.05 -35.92 -36.05
C LEU A 60 -4.37 -34.89 -36.93
N GLY A 61 -5.01 -33.71 -37.11
CA GLY A 61 -4.48 -32.65 -37.94
C GLY A 61 -5.33 -31.39 -37.84
N ALA A 62 -5.46 -30.86 -36.60
CA ALA A 62 -6.17 -29.61 -36.37
C ALA A 62 -5.56 -28.47 -37.20
N ARG A 63 -6.39 -27.74 -37.97
CA ARG A 63 -5.93 -26.69 -38.90
C ARG A 63 -6.66 -25.37 -38.76
N GLY A 64 -7.92 -25.38 -38.37
CA GLY A 64 -8.75 -24.18 -38.25
C GLY A 64 -9.37 -24.05 -36.86
N ILE A 65 -9.52 -22.82 -36.39
CA ILE A 65 -10.18 -22.52 -35.14
C ILE A 65 -11.07 -21.29 -35.28
N ALA A 66 -12.24 -21.31 -34.61
CA ALA A 66 -13.14 -20.17 -34.52
C ALA A 66 -13.82 -20.13 -33.14
N VAL A 67 -14.25 -18.95 -32.74
CA VAL A 67 -15.00 -18.74 -31.48
C VAL A 67 -16.35 -18.12 -31.85
N ASP A 68 -17.46 -18.70 -31.36
CA ASP A 68 -18.78 -18.12 -31.56
C ASP A 68 -19.07 -16.98 -30.56
N PRO A 69 -20.12 -16.16 -30.79
CA PRO A 69 -20.48 -15.08 -29.90
C PRO A 69 -20.81 -15.53 -28.46
N SER A 70 -21.11 -16.82 -28.23
CA SER A 70 -21.37 -17.42 -26.94
C SER A 70 -20.08 -17.90 -26.24
N GLY A 71 -18.91 -17.78 -26.91
CA GLY A 71 -17.61 -18.22 -26.40
C GLY A 71 -17.30 -19.69 -26.64
N ASN A 72 -18.10 -20.43 -27.42
CA ASN A 72 -17.76 -21.81 -27.78
C ASN A 72 -16.67 -21.81 -28.84
N VAL A 73 -15.75 -22.76 -28.72
CA VAL A 73 -14.59 -22.93 -29.60
C VAL A 73 -14.83 -24.09 -30.56
N TYR A 74 -14.64 -23.84 -31.82
CA TYR A 74 -14.77 -24.84 -32.89
C TYR A 74 -13.40 -25.10 -33.50
N VAL A 75 -13.05 -26.37 -33.64
CA VAL A 75 -11.76 -26.80 -34.19
C VAL A 75 -12.00 -27.68 -35.40
N ALA A 76 -11.48 -27.27 -36.56
CA ALA A 76 -11.48 -28.07 -37.78
C ALA A 76 -10.30 -29.05 -37.71
N ASP A 77 -10.61 -30.33 -37.72
CA ASP A 77 -9.66 -31.43 -37.66
C ASP A 77 -9.68 -32.24 -38.94
N SER A 78 -8.57 -32.25 -39.65
CA SER A 78 -8.40 -32.97 -40.91
C SER A 78 -7.40 -34.10 -40.74
N SER A 79 -7.89 -35.28 -40.51
CA SER A 79 -7.04 -36.49 -40.47
C SER A 79 -6.79 -37.02 -41.85
N GLY A 80 -5.98 -36.41 -42.70
CA GLY A 80 -5.70 -36.90 -44.06
C GLY A 80 -6.87 -37.72 -44.69
N ASP A 81 -7.15 -37.57 -45.88
CA ASP A 81 -8.02 -38.22 -46.87
C ASP A 81 -9.39 -38.85 -46.51
N THR A 82 -9.77 -39.14 -45.28
CA THR A 82 -11.04 -39.86 -45.04
C THR A 82 -11.88 -39.44 -43.80
N ARG A 83 -11.44 -38.52 -42.95
CA ARG A 83 -12.16 -38.25 -41.68
C ARG A 83 -12.13 -36.78 -41.23
N GLY A 84 -12.40 -35.85 -42.12
CA GLY A 84 -12.55 -34.45 -41.73
C GLY A 84 -13.77 -34.24 -40.81
N GLN A 85 -13.61 -33.46 -39.77
CA GLN A 85 -14.67 -33.11 -38.81
C GLN A 85 -14.43 -31.76 -38.20
N ILE A 86 -15.49 -31.21 -37.57
CA ILE A 86 -15.36 -30.06 -36.65
C ILE A 86 -15.75 -30.54 -35.26
N GLN A 87 -14.92 -30.24 -34.28
CA GLN A 87 -15.25 -30.46 -32.89
C GLN A 87 -15.59 -29.13 -32.21
N LYS A 88 -16.69 -29.11 -31.45
CA LYS A 88 -17.16 -27.95 -30.65
C LYS A 88 -16.82 -28.17 -29.18
N PHE A 89 -16.28 -27.15 -28.55
CA PHE A 89 -15.90 -27.12 -27.15
C PHE A 89 -16.52 -25.88 -26.48
N ASP A 90 -16.64 -25.91 -25.16
CA ASP A 90 -16.85 -24.69 -24.37
C ASP A 90 -15.56 -23.87 -24.24
N ALA A 91 -15.65 -22.71 -23.60
CA ALA A 91 -14.49 -21.83 -23.37
C ALA A 91 -13.39 -22.45 -22.46
N ASN A 92 -13.66 -23.55 -21.80
CA ASN A 92 -12.74 -24.28 -20.92
C ASN A 92 -12.18 -25.56 -21.57
N GLY A 93 -12.47 -25.77 -22.89
CA GLY A 93 -11.98 -26.93 -23.62
C GLY A 93 -12.77 -28.22 -23.38
N ASN A 94 -13.94 -28.16 -22.72
CA ASN A 94 -14.80 -29.33 -22.57
C ASN A 94 -15.55 -29.62 -23.87
N PHE A 95 -15.50 -30.86 -24.33
CA PHE A 95 -16.15 -31.28 -25.56
C PHE A 95 -17.68 -31.14 -25.49
N ILE A 96 -18.30 -30.58 -26.51
CA ILE A 96 -19.75 -30.40 -26.63
C ILE A 96 -20.34 -31.30 -27.75
N ALA A 97 -19.81 -31.20 -28.98
CA ALA A 97 -20.38 -31.86 -30.14
C ALA A 97 -19.39 -32.02 -31.29
N ARG A 98 -19.75 -32.85 -32.28
CA ARG A 98 -19.10 -32.95 -33.57
C ARG A 98 -20.05 -32.48 -34.68
N LEU A 99 -19.52 -31.79 -35.67
CA LEU A 99 -20.23 -31.34 -36.86
C LEU A 99 -19.55 -31.92 -38.09
N GLY A 100 -20.33 -32.24 -39.10
CA GLY A 100 -19.83 -32.59 -40.43
C GLY A 100 -18.95 -33.83 -40.46
N GLN A 101 -19.24 -34.84 -39.63
CA GLN A 101 -18.53 -36.11 -39.70
C GLN A 101 -18.62 -36.73 -41.07
N ASN A 102 -17.53 -37.24 -41.62
CA ASN A 102 -17.52 -37.92 -42.90
C ASN A 102 -18.26 -39.27 -42.80
N ASN A 103 -19.50 -39.25 -43.25
CA ASN A 103 -20.39 -40.43 -43.35
C ASN A 103 -20.82 -40.72 -44.81
N GLY A 104 -20.07 -40.18 -45.79
CA GLY A 104 -20.38 -40.33 -47.20
C GLY A 104 -21.51 -39.43 -47.71
N THR A 105 -22.00 -38.51 -46.89
CA THR A 105 -23.07 -37.56 -47.26
C THR A 105 -22.49 -36.17 -47.56
N ALA A 106 -23.30 -35.29 -48.19
CA ALA A 106 -22.90 -33.93 -48.56
C ALA A 106 -22.45 -33.06 -47.33
N GLN A 107 -22.85 -33.40 -46.13
CA GLN A 107 -22.49 -32.70 -44.92
C GLN A 107 -21.12 -33.11 -44.35
N GLY A 108 -20.61 -34.32 -44.68
CA GLY A 108 -19.32 -34.81 -44.21
C GLY A 108 -18.15 -34.10 -44.87
N PHE A 109 -17.09 -33.79 -44.11
CA PHE A 109 -15.86 -33.22 -44.65
C PHE A 109 -14.89 -34.32 -45.10
N LEU A 110 -14.23 -34.11 -46.23
CA LEU A 110 -13.04 -34.87 -46.59
C LEU A 110 -11.82 -34.33 -45.85
N ALA A 111 -11.66 -32.99 -45.86
CA ALA A 111 -10.59 -32.31 -45.15
C ALA A 111 -11.09 -30.95 -44.63
N ALA A 112 -11.68 -30.93 -43.41
CA ALA A 112 -12.03 -29.66 -42.78
C ALA A 112 -10.77 -28.81 -42.55
N TYR A 113 -10.69 -27.64 -43.22
CA TYR A 113 -9.43 -26.87 -43.25
C TYR A 113 -9.46 -25.61 -42.40
N ARG A 114 -10.34 -24.66 -42.74
CA ARG A 114 -10.51 -23.40 -41.99
C ARG A 114 -11.98 -23.21 -41.60
N ILE A 115 -12.21 -22.43 -40.60
CA ILE A 115 -13.52 -22.28 -39.99
C ILE A 115 -13.73 -20.84 -39.52
N THR A 116 -14.95 -20.36 -39.59
CA THR A 116 -15.39 -19.09 -39.02
C THR A 116 -16.82 -19.20 -38.52
N THR A 117 -17.24 -18.28 -37.65
CA THR A 117 -18.62 -18.15 -37.19
C THR A 117 -19.17 -16.76 -37.57
N ASP A 118 -20.47 -16.67 -37.79
CA ASP A 118 -21.15 -15.37 -37.91
C ASP A 118 -21.73 -14.90 -36.57
N ALA A 119 -22.29 -13.69 -36.55
CA ALA A 119 -22.89 -13.08 -35.35
C ALA A 119 -24.11 -13.85 -34.80
N SER A 120 -24.70 -14.76 -35.60
CA SER A 120 -25.80 -15.64 -35.18
C SER A 120 -25.31 -17.00 -34.66
N GLY A 121 -23.99 -17.23 -34.66
CA GLY A 121 -23.35 -18.48 -34.27
C GLY A 121 -23.41 -19.56 -35.35
N ASN A 122 -23.78 -19.23 -36.61
CA ASN A 122 -23.68 -20.18 -37.70
C ASN A 122 -22.20 -20.43 -38.01
N VAL A 123 -21.90 -21.67 -38.40
CA VAL A 123 -20.53 -22.14 -38.66
C VAL A 123 -20.32 -22.31 -40.16
N TYR A 124 -19.22 -21.73 -40.64
CA TYR A 124 -18.80 -21.86 -42.02
C TYR A 124 -17.41 -22.48 -42.06
N ALA A 125 -17.24 -23.49 -42.90
CA ALA A 125 -15.94 -24.18 -43.00
C ALA A 125 -15.58 -24.48 -44.44
N THR A 126 -14.30 -24.39 -44.76
CA THR A 126 -13.74 -24.85 -46.02
C THR A 126 -13.44 -26.34 -45.91
N ASP A 127 -13.80 -27.07 -46.98
CA ASP A 127 -13.42 -28.45 -47.22
C ASP A 127 -12.41 -28.45 -48.36
N GLY A 128 -11.13 -28.29 -48.01
CA GLY A 128 -10.03 -28.07 -48.94
C GLY A 128 -9.15 -29.32 -49.03
N SER A 129 -9.34 -30.12 -50.09
CA SER A 129 -8.41 -31.21 -50.42
C SER A 129 -7.58 -30.85 -51.64
N VAL A 130 -6.25 -31.08 -51.57
CA VAL A 130 -5.33 -30.95 -52.70
C VAL A 130 -5.67 -31.95 -53.83
N GLU A 131 -6.47 -32.98 -53.54
CA GLU A 131 -6.80 -34.08 -54.45
C GLU A 131 -8.14 -33.88 -55.22
N ALA A 132 -8.56 -32.63 -55.42
CA ALA A 132 -9.48 -32.21 -56.52
C ALA A 132 -10.98 -32.56 -56.44
N VAL A 133 -11.56 -33.08 -55.38
CA VAL A 133 -12.97 -33.48 -55.39
C VAL A 133 -13.90 -32.67 -54.50
N SER A 134 -13.39 -31.85 -53.56
CA SER A 134 -14.24 -31.15 -52.61
C SER A 134 -13.74 -29.77 -52.16
N ASN A 135 -13.23 -28.94 -53.03
CA ASN A 135 -12.98 -27.53 -52.69
C ASN A 135 -14.30 -26.78 -52.58
N VAL A 136 -14.96 -26.90 -51.42
CA VAL A 136 -16.28 -26.31 -51.13
C VAL A 136 -16.30 -25.58 -49.79
N VAL A 137 -17.24 -24.66 -49.66
CA VAL A 137 -17.63 -24.09 -48.38
C VAL A 137 -18.90 -24.78 -47.89
N LYS A 138 -18.93 -25.18 -46.63
CA LYS A 138 -20.10 -25.77 -45.95
C LYS A 138 -20.60 -24.86 -44.85
N LYS A 139 -21.90 -24.68 -44.76
CA LYS A 139 -22.57 -23.91 -43.73
C LYS A 139 -23.39 -24.83 -42.84
N PHE A 140 -23.25 -24.61 -41.51
CA PHE A 140 -24.08 -25.22 -40.47
C PHE A 140 -24.73 -24.09 -39.68
N ASP A 141 -25.91 -24.31 -39.12
CA ASP A 141 -26.50 -23.35 -38.17
C ASP A 141 -25.86 -23.45 -36.79
N SER A 142 -26.28 -22.59 -35.85
CA SER A 142 -25.74 -22.52 -34.48
C SER A 142 -26.00 -23.81 -33.67
N THR A 143 -26.94 -24.66 -34.11
CA THR A 143 -27.20 -25.98 -33.50
C THR A 143 -26.28 -27.06 -34.06
N GLY A 144 -25.55 -26.79 -35.15
CA GLY A 144 -24.71 -27.73 -35.87
C GLY A 144 -25.42 -28.47 -37.01
N ALA A 145 -26.66 -28.09 -37.36
CA ALA A 145 -27.38 -28.70 -38.47
C ALA A 145 -26.88 -28.14 -39.82
N PHE A 146 -26.55 -29.05 -40.75
CA PHE A 146 -26.08 -28.69 -42.09
C PHE A 146 -27.16 -27.92 -42.84
N GLN A 147 -26.78 -26.80 -43.49
CA GLN A 147 -27.66 -25.93 -44.25
C GLN A 147 -27.46 -26.10 -45.74
N PHE A 148 -26.26 -25.84 -46.24
CA PHE A 148 -25.91 -25.98 -47.65
C PHE A 148 -24.38 -26.00 -47.83
N ALA A 149 -23.96 -26.33 -49.07
CA ALA A 149 -22.59 -26.19 -49.54
C ALA A 149 -22.54 -25.52 -50.92
N PHE A 150 -21.44 -24.82 -51.20
CA PHE A 150 -21.22 -24.17 -52.51
C PHE A 150 -19.72 -24.21 -52.88
N GLY A 151 -19.44 -23.97 -54.18
CA GLY A 151 -18.07 -23.89 -54.72
C GLY A 151 -17.63 -25.03 -55.63
N ALA A 152 -18.35 -26.15 -55.67
CA ALA A 152 -17.91 -27.37 -56.35
C ALA A 152 -18.24 -27.47 -57.85
N THR A 153 -18.99 -26.53 -58.47
CA THR A 153 -19.47 -26.73 -59.85
C THR A 153 -18.73 -25.88 -60.87
N VAL A 154 -18.41 -26.55 -61.99
CA VAL A 154 -17.52 -26.15 -63.08
C VAL A 154 -18.09 -25.00 -63.98
N SER A 155 -19.31 -24.50 -63.79
CA SER A 155 -19.99 -23.77 -64.81
C SER A 155 -20.19 -22.26 -64.61
N SER A 156 -19.75 -21.65 -63.57
CA SER A 156 -20.02 -20.21 -63.33
C SER A 156 -19.01 -19.46 -62.51
N GLY A 157 -17.70 -19.68 -62.70
CA GLY A 157 -16.66 -18.82 -62.09
C GLY A 157 -16.47 -18.96 -60.54
N GLY A 158 -17.16 -19.91 -59.90
CA GLY A 158 -17.13 -20.13 -58.45
C GLY A 158 -16.25 -21.28 -58.00
N GLN A 159 -15.46 -21.88 -58.86
CA GLN A 159 -14.57 -22.97 -58.48
C GLN A 159 -13.34 -22.46 -57.74
N PHE A 160 -13.06 -23.04 -56.56
CA PHE A 160 -11.79 -22.84 -55.86
C PHE A 160 -10.72 -23.78 -56.43
N GLN A 161 -9.50 -23.27 -56.63
CA GLN A 161 -8.34 -24.13 -56.84
C GLN A 161 -7.89 -24.77 -55.53
N MET A 162 -7.97 -23.99 -54.41
CA MET A 162 -7.80 -24.50 -53.05
C MET A 162 -8.51 -23.53 -52.09
N ALA A 163 -9.66 -23.93 -51.57
CA ALA A 163 -10.36 -23.18 -50.54
C ALA A 163 -9.62 -23.26 -49.20
N ALA A 164 -8.97 -22.16 -48.81
CA ALA A 164 -8.21 -22.06 -47.56
C ALA A 164 -8.98 -21.24 -46.52
N GLY A 165 -8.52 -20.05 -46.13
CA GLY A 165 -9.16 -19.18 -45.15
C GLY A 165 -10.56 -18.76 -45.48
N ILE A 166 -11.39 -18.52 -44.47
CA ILE A 166 -12.78 -18.10 -44.61
C ILE A 166 -13.14 -17.07 -43.53
N ALA A 167 -13.88 -16.03 -43.93
CA ALA A 167 -14.46 -15.05 -43.01
C ALA A 167 -15.82 -14.58 -43.49
N VAL A 168 -16.65 -14.05 -42.61
CA VAL A 168 -18.00 -13.54 -42.90
C VAL A 168 -18.10 -12.10 -42.40
N ASP A 169 -18.60 -11.18 -43.27
CA ASP A 169 -18.82 -9.80 -42.89
C ASP A 169 -20.16 -9.60 -42.16
N SER A 170 -20.37 -8.39 -41.59
CA SER A 170 -21.60 -8.05 -40.87
C SER A 170 -22.88 -8.11 -41.70
N SER A 171 -22.77 -8.15 -43.05
CA SER A 171 -23.87 -8.31 -44.00
C SER A 171 -24.10 -9.78 -44.37
N GLY A 172 -23.30 -10.71 -43.85
CA GLY A 172 -23.34 -12.13 -44.13
C GLY A 172 -22.64 -12.51 -45.45
N ASN A 173 -21.87 -11.61 -46.08
CA ASN A 173 -21.08 -12.00 -47.24
C ASN A 173 -19.87 -12.85 -46.79
N ILE A 174 -19.57 -13.86 -47.58
CA ILE A 174 -18.55 -14.87 -47.28
C ILE A 174 -17.32 -14.58 -48.16
N TYR A 175 -16.15 -14.48 -47.49
CA TYR A 175 -14.86 -14.28 -48.14
C TYR A 175 -14.03 -15.54 -47.99
N VAL A 176 -13.48 -16.05 -49.09
CA VAL A 176 -12.69 -17.28 -49.12
C VAL A 176 -11.34 -17.03 -49.77
N ALA A 177 -10.26 -17.37 -49.13
CA ALA A 177 -8.94 -17.38 -49.75
C ALA A 177 -8.85 -18.58 -50.69
N ASP A 178 -8.70 -18.30 -51.98
CA ASP A 178 -8.36 -19.31 -52.98
C ASP A 178 -6.84 -19.35 -53.09
N GLN A 179 -6.22 -20.19 -52.27
CA GLN A 179 -4.78 -20.20 -52.02
C GLN A 179 -3.97 -20.35 -53.31
N ASN A 180 -4.34 -21.34 -54.15
CA ASN A 180 -3.60 -21.64 -55.36
C ASN A 180 -3.91 -20.65 -56.50
N ALA A 181 -5.08 -20.02 -56.47
CA ALA A 181 -5.44 -18.97 -57.44
C ALA A 181 -4.82 -17.59 -57.06
N GLY A 182 -4.35 -17.39 -55.82
CA GLY A 182 -3.78 -16.13 -55.35
C GLY A 182 -4.82 -15.00 -55.31
N VAL A 183 -6.07 -15.29 -54.92
CA VAL A 183 -7.18 -14.31 -54.85
C VAL A 183 -8.06 -14.58 -53.64
N ILE A 184 -8.80 -13.57 -53.20
CA ILE A 184 -9.90 -13.73 -52.25
C ILE A 184 -11.21 -13.69 -53.04
N ARG A 185 -12.04 -14.73 -52.94
CA ARG A 185 -13.36 -14.79 -53.59
C ARG A 185 -14.43 -14.34 -52.61
N LYS A 186 -15.33 -13.48 -53.09
CA LYS A 186 -16.45 -12.96 -52.30
C LYS A 186 -17.76 -13.60 -52.80
N PHE A 187 -18.60 -14.01 -51.82
CA PHE A 187 -19.91 -14.61 -52.08
C PHE A 187 -20.97 -13.94 -51.20
N SER A 188 -22.24 -14.00 -51.64
CA SER A 188 -23.37 -13.65 -50.79
C SER A 188 -23.55 -14.67 -49.65
N SER A 189 -24.45 -14.37 -48.72
CA SER A 189 -24.85 -15.27 -47.61
C SER A 189 -25.48 -16.60 -48.10
N THR A 190 -25.86 -16.68 -49.39
CA THR A 190 -26.43 -17.88 -50.04
C THR A 190 -25.43 -18.58 -50.97
N GLY A 191 -24.16 -18.15 -51.00
CA GLY A 191 -23.12 -18.76 -51.83
C GLY A 191 -23.07 -18.29 -53.29
N THR A 192 -23.78 -17.20 -53.67
CA THR A 192 -23.69 -16.60 -54.99
C THR A 192 -22.42 -15.78 -55.14
N SER A 193 -21.62 -15.96 -56.17
CA SER A 193 -20.39 -15.22 -56.42
C SER A 193 -20.65 -13.72 -56.61
N LEU A 194 -19.91 -12.89 -55.89
CA LEU A 194 -19.93 -11.42 -55.93
C LEU A 194 -18.65 -10.83 -56.51
N GLY A 195 -17.65 -11.65 -56.86
CA GLY A 195 -16.40 -11.23 -57.46
C GLY A 195 -15.16 -11.67 -56.67
N THR A 196 -14.03 -11.06 -57.00
CA THR A 196 -12.72 -11.38 -56.42
C THR A 196 -11.99 -10.13 -55.99
N ILE A 197 -11.13 -10.27 -54.97
CA ILE A 197 -10.21 -9.24 -54.49
C ILE A 197 -8.78 -9.75 -54.70
N GLY A 198 -7.94 -8.89 -55.29
CA GLY A 198 -6.54 -9.18 -55.54
C GLY A 198 -6.29 -10.05 -56.79
N SER A 199 -5.03 -10.41 -56.97
CA SER A 199 -4.53 -11.29 -58.03
C SER A 199 -3.23 -11.95 -57.55
N ALA A 200 -2.79 -13.01 -58.24
CA ALA A 200 -1.54 -13.68 -57.94
C ALA A 200 -0.33 -12.71 -58.09
N GLY A 201 0.62 -12.72 -57.13
CA GLY A 201 1.84 -11.94 -57.20
C GLY A 201 2.34 -11.46 -55.85
N SER A 202 3.28 -10.50 -55.85
CA SER A 202 3.93 -9.96 -54.67
C SER A 202 3.74 -8.46 -54.48
N ALA A 203 3.13 -7.74 -55.43
CA ALA A 203 2.83 -6.31 -55.31
C ALA A 203 1.71 -6.06 -54.30
N ASP A 204 1.45 -4.80 -53.99
CA ASP A 204 0.34 -4.39 -53.12
C ASP A 204 -1.00 -4.81 -53.73
N GLY A 205 -1.84 -5.47 -52.93
CA GLY A 205 -3.09 -6.05 -53.38
C GLY A 205 -2.95 -7.36 -54.14
N GLN A 206 -1.73 -7.89 -54.34
CA GLN A 206 -1.48 -9.23 -54.91
C GLN A 206 -1.15 -10.24 -53.83
N PHE A 207 -1.39 -11.52 -54.08
CA PHE A 207 -1.17 -12.59 -53.10
C PHE A 207 -0.32 -13.73 -53.66
N ASN A 208 0.50 -14.30 -52.81
CA ASN A 208 1.19 -15.54 -53.08
C ASN A 208 0.79 -16.56 -51.99
N GLY A 209 -0.15 -17.42 -52.31
CA GLY A 209 -0.68 -18.41 -51.39
C GLY A 209 -1.38 -17.78 -50.16
N PRO A 210 -2.45 -16.99 -50.31
CA PRO A 210 -3.19 -16.44 -49.15
C PRO A 210 -3.85 -17.58 -48.38
N VAL A 211 -3.72 -17.55 -47.02
CA VAL A 211 -4.23 -18.62 -46.16
C VAL A 211 -5.30 -18.09 -45.20
N GLY A 212 -4.96 -17.31 -44.22
CA GLY A 212 -5.89 -16.82 -43.20
C GLY A 212 -6.62 -15.55 -43.65
N ILE A 213 -7.87 -15.41 -43.24
CA ILE A 213 -8.67 -14.20 -43.43
C ILE A 213 -9.38 -13.84 -42.13
N ALA A 214 -9.36 -12.56 -41.76
CA ALA A 214 -10.19 -11.99 -40.68
C ALA A 214 -10.87 -10.71 -41.16
N ILE A 215 -12.02 -10.39 -40.57
CA ILE A 215 -12.80 -9.18 -40.87
C ILE A 215 -13.11 -8.45 -39.56
N ASP A 216 -12.76 -7.16 -39.51
CA ASP A 216 -13.03 -6.32 -38.31
C ASP A 216 -14.49 -5.81 -38.30
N SER A 217 -14.92 -5.16 -37.20
CA SER A 217 -16.26 -4.60 -37.03
C SER A 217 -16.61 -3.49 -38.05
N SER A 218 -15.61 -2.94 -38.73
CA SER A 218 -15.77 -1.97 -39.83
C SER A 218 -15.79 -2.65 -41.20
N ASN A 219 -15.81 -3.98 -41.23
CA ASN A 219 -15.74 -4.84 -42.45
C ASN A 219 -14.42 -4.67 -43.24
N ASN A 220 -13.32 -4.22 -42.62
CA ASN A 220 -12.01 -4.31 -43.26
C ASN A 220 -11.50 -5.74 -43.20
N LEU A 221 -10.84 -6.15 -44.28
CA LEU A 221 -10.33 -7.49 -44.47
C LEU A 221 -8.83 -7.53 -44.17
N TYR A 222 -8.41 -8.51 -43.40
CA TYR A 222 -7.01 -8.82 -43.11
C TYR A 222 -6.67 -10.19 -43.67
N VAL A 223 -5.60 -10.28 -44.46
CA VAL A 223 -5.22 -11.50 -45.17
C VAL A 223 -3.79 -11.87 -44.83
N ALA A 224 -3.59 -13.11 -44.39
CA ALA A 224 -2.27 -13.70 -44.24
C ALA A 224 -1.79 -14.14 -45.64
N ASP A 225 -0.91 -13.35 -46.24
CA ASP A 225 -0.27 -13.58 -47.55
C ASP A 225 1.01 -14.38 -47.31
N SER A 226 0.79 -15.68 -47.07
CA SER A 226 1.75 -16.60 -46.43
C SER A 226 3.05 -16.72 -47.23
N GLY A 227 2.97 -16.88 -48.56
CA GLY A 227 4.15 -17.02 -49.43
C GLY A 227 4.93 -15.69 -49.62
N ASN A 228 4.34 -14.55 -49.23
CA ASN A 228 4.99 -13.26 -49.23
C ASN A 228 5.42 -12.83 -47.79
N ASN A 229 5.18 -13.66 -46.79
CA ASN A 229 5.54 -13.40 -45.38
C ASN A 229 5.01 -12.05 -44.84
N ARG A 230 3.74 -11.73 -45.12
CA ARG A 230 3.11 -10.47 -44.74
C ARG A 230 1.63 -10.61 -44.42
N ILE A 231 1.09 -9.59 -43.76
CA ILE A 231 -0.35 -9.37 -43.65
C ILE A 231 -0.73 -8.18 -44.56
N GLN A 232 -1.80 -8.29 -45.29
CA GLN A 232 -2.37 -7.19 -46.06
C GLN A 232 -3.77 -6.82 -45.55
N LYS A 233 -4.04 -5.52 -45.40
CA LYS A 233 -5.35 -4.97 -45.06
C LYS A 233 -6.03 -4.36 -46.27
N PHE A 234 -7.32 -4.64 -46.40
CA PHE A 234 -8.20 -4.08 -47.43
C PHE A 234 -9.40 -3.41 -46.76
N SER A 235 -9.93 -2.38 -47.40
CA SER A 235 -11.20 -1.78 -47.00
C SER A 235 -12.37 -2.74 -47.25
N SER A 236 -13.55 -2.44 -46.68
CA SER A 236 -14.81 -3.16 -46.95
C SER A 236 -15.20 -3.23 -48.44
N ALA A 237 -14.70 -2.28 -49.25
CA ALA A 237 -14.85 -2.28 -50.70
C ALA A 237 -13.84 -3.17 -51.45
N GLY A 238 -12.92 -3.83 -50.75
CA GLY A 238 -11.86 -4.65 -51.32
C GLY A 238 -10.66 -3.89 -51.87
N THR A 239 -10.50 -2.61 -51.51
CA THR A 239 -9.34 -1.79 -51.92
C THR A 239 -8.18 -1.98 -50.91
N PHE A 240 -6.98 -2.24 -51.43
CA PHE A 240 -5.75 -2.31 -50.60
C PHE A 240 -5.56 -1.04 -49.79
N THR A 241 -5.24 -1.20 -48.49
CA THR A 241 -5.05 -0.08 -47.56
C THR A 241 -3.63 -0.02 -47.02
N THR A 242 -3.13 -1.12 -46.50
CA THR A 242 -1.78 -1.20 -45.91
C THR A 242 -1.31 -2.65 -45.84
N LYS A 243 -0.02 -2.84 -45.55
CA LYS A 243 0.60 -4.14 -45.29
C LYS A 243 1.69 -4.00 -44.24
N TRP A 244 2.00 -5.10 -43.57
CA TRP A 244 3.17 -5.22 -42.68
C TRP A 244 3.71 -6.64 -42.71
N GLY A 245 4.94 -6.78 -42.29
CA GLY A 245 5.67 -8.03 -42.23
C GLY A 245 6.67 -8.18 -43.38
N THR A 246 7.73 -8.88 -43.07
CA THR A 246 8.79 -9.35 -43.98
C THR A 246 9.29 -10.69 -43.46
N MET A 247 9.94 -11.50 -44.32
CA MET A 247 10.51 -12.77 -43.91
C MET A 247 11.53 -12.59 -42.77
N GLY A 248 11.42 -13.38 -41.68
CA GLY A 248 12.36 -13.38 -40.59
C GLY A 248 11.77 -13.83 -39.26
N THR A 249 12.60 -13.78 -38.20
CA THR A 249 12.27 -14.23 -36.82
C THR A 249 12.08 -13.08 -35.83
N GLY A 250 12.37 -11.82 -36.23
CA GLY A 250 12.23 -10.65 -35.37
C GLY A 250 10.76 -10.25 -35.14
N ASN A 251 10.55 -9.29 -34.26
CA ASN A 251 9.22 -8.71 -34.01
C ASN A 251 8.71 -8.00 -35.27
N GLY A 252 7.46 -8.31 -35.66
CA GLY A 252 6.87 -7.83 -36.90
C GLY A 252 7.38 -8.51 -38.17
N GLN A 253 8.29 -9.49 -38.07
CA GLN A 253 8.69 -10.37 -39.16
C GLN A 253 7.95 -11.71 -39.07
N PHE A 254 7.74 -12.37 -40.20
CA PHE A 254 7.02 -13.64 -40.25
C PHE A 254 7.82 -14.70 -41.04
N ASP A 255 7.55 -15.96 -40.73
CA ASP A 255 7.91 -17.08 -41.55
C ASP A 255 6.66 -17.95 -41.79
N SER A 256 6.08 -17.82 -42.99
CA SER A 256 4.86 -18.52 -43.37
C SER A 256 3.67 -18.25 -42.43
N PRO A 257 3.20 -16.98 -42.25
CA PRO A 257 2.04 -16.68 -41.42
C PRO A 257 0.80 -17.33 -42.04
N GLN A 258 0.04 -18.12 -41.26
CA GLN A 258 -1.13 -18.82 -41.77
C GLN A 258 -2.45 -18.28 -41.20
N GLY A 259 -2.63 -18.32 -39.89
CA GLY A 259 -3.86 -17.83 -39.27
C GLY A 259 -3.81 -16.35 -38.99
N VAL A 260 -4.96 -15.67 -39.11
CA VAL A 260 -5.16 -14.30 -38.66
C VAL A 260 -6.54 -14.16 -38.03
N ALA A 261 -6.62 -13.47 -36.90
CA ALA A 261 -7.85 -13.11 -36.22
C ALA A 261 -7.84 -11.64 -35.83
N VAL A 262 -9.02 -11.07 -35.58
CA VAL A 262 -9.19 -9.70 -35.08
C VAL A 262 -10.28 -9.69 -34.03
N ASP A 263 -10.04 -8.98 -32.94
CA ASP A 263 -11.02 -8.76 -31.87
C ASP A 263 -11.84 -7.47 -32.10
N ASN A 264 -12.81 -7.23 -31.23
CA ASN A 264 -13.65 -6.02 -31.34
C ASN A 264 -12.90 -4.72 -31.03
N ALA A 265 -11.76 -4.77 -30.34
CA ALA A 265 -10.89 -3.62 -30.11
C ALA A 265 -10.00 -3.30 -31.33
N GLY A 266 -9.98 -4.20 -32.32
CA GLY A 266 -9.16 -4.08 -33.53
C GLY A 266 -7.73 -4.62 -33.33
N THR A 267 -7.48 -5.42 -32.31
CA THR A 267 -6.21 -6.13 -32.14
C THR A 267 -6.12 -7.28 -33.13
N ILE A 268 -5.00 -7.38 -33.83
CA ILE A 268 -4.77 -8.40 -34.85
C ILE A 268 -3.85 -9.47 -34.28
N TYR A 269 -4.28 -10.71 -34.31
CA TYR A 269 -3.52 -11.90 -33.91
C TYR A 269 -3.06 -12.65 -35.13
N VAL A 270 -1.79 -13.00 -35.23
CA VAL A 270 -1.21 -13.69 -36.41
C VAL A 270 -0.48 -14.94 -35.92
N ALA A 271 -0.88 -16.10 -36.44
CA ALA A 271 -0.15 -17.34 -36.25
C ALA A 271 1.07 -17.36 -37.20
N ASP A 272 2.24 -17.11 -36.64
CA ASP A 272 3.55 -17.08 -37.30
C ASP A 272 4.17 -18.49 -37.28
N THR A 273 3.68 -19.33 -38.19
CA THR A 273 3.68 -20.79 -38.09
C THR A 273 5.07 -21.38 -37.94
N ASN A 274 6.02 -21.05 -38.85
CA ASN A 274 7.36 -21.62 -38.79
C ASN A 274 8.22 -21.04 -37.68
N ASN A 275 7.84 -19.86 -37.12
CA ASN A 275 8.46 -19.29 -35.94
C ASN A 275 7.85 -19.79 -34.63
N ASN A 276 6.84 -20.68 -34.68
CA ASN A 276 6.18 -21.28 -33.52
C ASN A 276 5.71 -20.27 -32.47
N ARG A 277 5.01 -19.22 -32.93
CA ARG A 277 4.49 -18.14 -32.08
C ARG A 277 3.22 -17.52 -32.65
N VAL A 278 2.50 -16.79 -31.81
CA VAL A 278 1.46 -15.85 -32.23
C VAL A 278 1.99 -14.43 -32.02
N GLN A 279 1.89 -13.57 -33.02
CA GLN A 279 2.22 -12.15 -32.89
C GLN A 279 0.95 -11.31 -32.92
N THR A 280 0.91 -10.28 -32.06
CA THR A 280 -0.20 -9.33 -31.95
C THR A 280 0.18 -7.97 -32.51
N PHE A 281 -0.78 -7.32 -33.17
CA PHE A 281 -0.58 -6.01 -33.79
C PHE A 281 -1.80 -5.11 -33.58
N SER A 282 -1.59 -3.80 -33.64
CA SER A 282 -2.69 -2.85 -33.80
C SER A 282 -3.36 -3.00 -35.18
N ASN A 283 -4.53 -2.41 -35.34
CA ASN A 283 -5.25 -2.37 -36.62
C ASN A 283 -4.52 -1.59 -37.73
N THR A 284 -3.41 -0.93 -37.42
CA THR A 284 -2.51 -0.24 -38.35
C THR A 284 -1.25 -1.04 -38.67
N GLY A 285 -1.07 -2.23 -38.06
CA GLY A 285 0.09 -3.10 -38.26
C GLY A 285 1.29 -2.79 -37.36
N THR A 286 1.10 -1.98 -36.30
CA THR A 286 2.15 -1.78 -35.30
C THR A 286 2.25 -3.01 -34.42
N PHE A 287 3.46 -3.59 -34.30
CA PHE A 287 3.73 -4.73 -33.42
C PHE A 287 3.42 -4.38 -31.98
N ILE A 288 2.74 -5.29 -31.27
CA ILE A 288 2.40 -5.17 -29.86
C ILE A 288 3.21 -6.19 -29.07
N GLU A 289 3.04 -7.49 -29.35
CA GLU A 289 3.72 -8.55 -28.61
C GLU A 289 3.91 -9.82 -29.45
N ALA A 290 4.71 -10.76 -28.92
CA ALA A 290 4.83 -12.11 -29.42
C ALA A 290 4.66 -13.12 -28.26
N THR A 291 3.78 -14.09 -28.44
CA THR A 291 3.45 -15.13 -27.48
C THR A 291 3.85 -16.50 -28.03
N GLY A 292 4.55 -17.29 -27.22
CA GLY A 292 4.96 -18.64 -27.55
C GLY A 292 6.40 -18.76 -28.05
N SER A 293 6.87 -20.00 -28.07
CA SER A 293 8.18 -20.42 -28.58
C SER A 293 8.11 -21.89 -29.01
N ALA A 294 9.09 -22.36 -29.76
CA ALA A 294 9.16 -23.75 -30.17
C ALA A 294 9.22 -24.70 -28.96
N GLY A 295 8.38 -25.76 -28.97
CA GLY A 295 8.40 -26.79 -27.94
C GLY A 295 7.07 -27.49 -27.71
N THR A 296 6.99 -28.27 -26.62
CA THR A 296 5.83 -29.08 -26.22
C THR A 296 5.25 -28.69 -24.85
N GLY A 297 5.92 -27.76 -24.15
CA GLY A 297 5.47 -27.23 -22.85
C GLY A 297 4.23 -26.34 -22.99
N ASP A 298 3.76 -25.80 -21.85
CA ASP A 298 2.67 -24.84 -21.81
C ASP A 298 3.12 -23.51 -22.43
N GLY A 299 2.30 -22.97 -23.35
CA GLY A 299 2.65 -21.77 -24.12
C GLY A 299 3.75 -21.97 -25.15
N GLN A 300 4.13 -23.20 -25.47
CA GLN A 300 5.06 -23.54 -26.55
C GLN A 300 4.32 -24.20 -27.70
N PHE A 301 4.77 -23.98 -28.92
CA PHE A 301 4.15 -24.51 -30.13
C PHE A 301 5.07 -25.40 -30.95
N SER A 302 4.46 -26.36 -31.65
CA SER A 302 5.02 -27.05 -32.79
C SER A 302 4.07 -26.85 -33.98
N GLY A 303 4.27 -25.75 -34.72
CA GLY A 303 3.37 -25.36 -35.80
C GLY A 303 2.10 -24.66 -35.31
N ALA A 304 2.21 -23.41 -34.84
CA ALA A 304 1.07 -22.53 -34.57
C ALA A 304 0.40 -22.19 -35.93
N VAL A 305 -0.69 -22.88 -36.30
CA VAL A 305 -1.23 -22.77 -37.65
C VAL A 305 -2.48 -21.88 -37.79
N ASP A 306 -3.23 -21.71 -36.71
CA ASP A 306 -4.40 -20.83 -36.71
C ASP A 306 -4.64 -20.22 -35.35
N VAL A 307 -5.34 -19.09 -35.33
CA VAL A 307 -5.66 -18.33 -34.12
C VAL A 307 -7.08 -17.76 -34.22
N ALA A 308 -7.78 -17.75 -33.10
CA ALA A 308 -9.07 -17.09 -32.93
C ALA A 308 -9.13 -16.35 -31.61
N SER A 309 -9.76 -15.18 -31.59
CA SER A 309 -10.03 -14.44 -30.36
C SER A 309 -11.49 -14.57 -29.95
N ASN A 310 -11.80 -14.44 -28.66
CA ASN A 310 -13.18 -14.22 -28.27
C ASN A 310 -13.59 -12.77 -28.59
N THR A 311 -14.90 -12.53 -28.67
CA THR A 311 -15.46 -11.23 -29.06
C THR A 311 -14.97 -10.06 -28.17
N ALA A 312 -14.75 -10.33 -26.88
CA ALA A 312 -14.28 -9.33 -25.92
C ALA A 312 -12.78 -9.03 -26.03
N GLY A 313 -12.00 -9.85 -26.79
CA GLY A 313 -10.54 -9.72 -26.87
C GLY A 313 -9.80 -10.09 -25.58
N THR A 314 -10.48 -10.74 -24.60
CA THR A 314 -9.87 -11.13 -23.32
C THR A 314 -9.12 -12.45 -23.39
N PHE A 315 -9.39 -13.26 -24.41
CA PHE A 315 -8.72 -14.53 -24.67
C PHE A 315 -8.49 -14.71 -26.16
N PHE A 316 -7.37 -15.33 -26.50
CA PHE A 316 -7.21 -15.96 -27.80
C PHE A 316 -6.87 -17.44 -27.65
N TYR A 317 -7.16 -18.18 -28.72
CA TYR A 317 -6.92 -19.63 -28.82
C TYR A 317 -6.05 -19.87 -30.04
N ALA A 318 -5.05 -20.72 -29.91
CA ALA A 318 -4.15 -21.09 -31.00
C ALA A 318 -4.14 -22.60 -31.23
N VAL A 319 -4.17 -23.00 -32.48
CA VAL A 319 -4.00 -24.40 -32.88
C VAL A 319 -2.53 -24.72 -32.94
N ASP A 320 -2.11 -25.61 -32.08
CA ASP A 320 -0.77 -26.19 -32.01
C ASP A 320 -0.78 -27.57 -32.71
N ARG A 321 -0.65 -27.52 -34.04
CA ARG A 321 -0.97 -28.63 -34.91
C ARG A 321 -0.18 -29.90 -34.61
N ASP A 322 1.14 -29.79 -34.57
CA ASP A 322 2.01 -30.94 -34.48
C ASP A 322 2.15 -31.48 -33.04
N ASN A 323 1.66 -30.70 -32.05
CA ASN A 323 1.41 -31.14 -30.67
C ASN A 323 -0.03 -31.65 -30.45
N TYR A 324 -0.88 -31.66 -31.48
CA TYR A 324 -2.26 -32.19 -31.47
C TYR A 324 -3.15 -31.54 -30.40
N ARG A 325 -3.06 -30.22 -30.23
CA ARG A 325 -3.75 -29.50 -29.16
C ARG A 325 -4.19 -28.09 -29.57
N VAL A 326 -5.05 -27.53 -28.76
CA VAL A 326 -5.37 -26.10 -28.74
C VAL A 326 -4.84 -25.52 -27.44
N GLU A 327 -4.26 -24.34 -27.51
CA GLU A 327 -3.84 -23.57 -26.36
C GLU A 327 -4.65 -22.29 -26.25
N LYS A 328 -5.08 -21.97 -25.02
CA LYS A 328 -5.81 -20.74 -24.65
C LYS A 328 -4.88 -19.79 -23.90
N PHE A 329 -4.90 -18.54 -24.28
CA PHE A 329 -4.13 -17.46 -23.66
C PHE A 329 -5.07 -16.35 -23.19
N SER A 330 -4.80 -15.78 -22.02
CA SER A 330 -5.43 -14.56 -21.54
C SER A 330 -4.65 -13.34 -22.03
N THR A 331 -5.37 -12.37 -22.57
CA THR A 331 -4.83 -11.05 -22.94
C THR A 331 -4.99 -10.04 -21.79
N THR A 332 -5.68 -10.43 -20.72
CA THR A 332 -5.82 -9.65 -19.49
C THR A 332 -4.88 -10.20 -18.43
N SER A 333 -4.15 -9.33 -17.75
CA SER A 333 -3.34 -9.72 -16.61
C SER A 333 -4.23 -10.02 -15.39
N ALA A 334 -3.82 -10.96 -14.55
CA ALA A 334 -4.37 -11.04 -13.21
C ALA A 334 -4.04 -9.74 -12.46
N PRO A 335 -4.97 -9.15 -11.72
CA PRO A 335 -4.64 -7.97 -10.91
C PRO A 335 -3.63 -8.33 -9.82
N PRO A 336 -2.81 -7.39 -9.37
CA PRO A 336 -1.99 -7.58 -8.19
C PRO A 336 -2.87 -7.82 -6.95
N THR A 337 -2.27 -8.24 -5.86
CA THR A 337 -2.91 -8.26 -4.54
C THR A 337 -2.25 -7.18 -3.70
N ALA A 338 -2.98 -6.14 -3.37
CA ALA A 338 -2.53 -5.10 -2.46
C ALA A 338 -2.51 -5.61 -1.01
N ASN A 339 -1.55 -5.16 -0.22
CA ASN A 339 -1.46 -5.40 1.23
C ASN A 339 -0.89 -4.14 1.88
N ALA A 340 -1.74 -3.38 2.56
CA ALA A 340 -1.39 -2.12 3.23
C ALA A 340 -0.80 -2.32 4.64
N GLY A 341 -0.68 -3.58 5.07
CA GLY A 341 -0.24 -3.95 6.41
C GLY A 341 -1.38 -3.99 7.43
N ALA A 342 -1.03 -4.28 8.68
CA ALA A 342 -2.01 -4.34 9.77
C ALA A 342 -2.37 -2.94 10.29
N ASP A 343 -3.58 -2.80 10.83
CA ASP A 343 -4.02 -1.59 11.53
C ASP A 343 -3.06 -1.22 12.66
N GLN A 344 -2.86 0.10 12.85
CA GLN A 344 -1.91 0.64 13.80
C GLN A 344 -2.61 1.54 14.82
N THR A 345 -2.21 1.40 16.09
CA THR A 345 -2.54 2.37 17.14
C THR A 345 -1.23 2.96 17.64
N VAL A 346 -1.08 4.27 17.53
CA VAL A 346 0.17 4.98 17.79
C VAL A 346 -0.09 6.12 18.78
N GLU A 347 0.81 6.24 19.78
CA GLU A 347 0.82 7.35 20.71
C GLU A 347 1.11 8.65 19.97
N CYS A 348 0.35 9.70 20.27
CA CYS A 348 0.59 11.00 19.64
C CYS A 348 1.90 11.65 20.12
N ALA A 349 2.54 12.39 19.24
CA ALA A 349 3.84 13.04 19.48
C ALA A 349 3.79 14.56 19.17
N GLY A 350 2.72 15.22 19.58
CA GLY A 350 2.48 16.63 19.32
C GLY A 350 1.34 16.87 18.33
N ALA A 351 1.42 17.94 17.54
CA ALA A 351 0.37 18.31 16.57
C ALA A 351 0.19 17.27 15.46
N THR A 352 1.24 16.56 15.11
CA THR A 352 1.24 15.42 14.18
C THR A 352 2.21 14.36 14.64
N THR A 353 1.92 13.12 14.29
CA THR A 353 2.73 11.93 14.64
C THR A 353 3.21 11.27 13.37
N ALA A 354 4.49 10.96 13.31
CA ALA A 354 5.09 10.23 12.19
C ALA A 354 4.71 8.75 12.25
N VAL A 355 4.13 8.23 11.17
CA VAL A 355 3.71 6.84 11.01
C VAL A 355 4.36 6.23 9.79
N ASN A 356 4.83 5.01 9.89
CA ASN A 356 5.38 4.25 8.78
C ASN A 356 4.31 3.31 8.22
N LEU A 357 3.99 3.50 6.96
CA LEU A 357 3.14 2.62 6.16
C LEU A 357 4.02 1.65 5.40
N ASP A 358 3.62 0.38 5.33
CA ASP A 358 4.39 -0.67 4.66
C ASP A 358 3.48 -1.54 3.78
N GLY A 359 3.58 -1.34 2.48
CA GLY A 359 2.88 -2.10 1.45
C GLY A 359 3.76 -3.17 0.78
N SER A 360 4.96 -3.45 1.29
CA SER A 360 5.94 -4.36 0.65
C SER A 360 5.48 -5.82 0.57
N ALA A 361 4.46 -6.21 1.35
CA ALA A 361 3.83 -7.53 1.28
C ALA A 361 2.87 -7.69 0.09
N SER A 362 2.60 -6.64 -0.68
CA SER A 362 1.80 -6.72 -1.90
C SER A 362 2.47 -7.61 -2.95
N THR A 363 1.67 -8.34 -3.72
CA THR A 363 2.16 -9.25 -4.75
C THR A 363 1.63 -8.86 -6.12
N ALA A 364 2.44 -8.99 -7.15
CA ALA A 364 2.01 -8.80 -8.53
C ALA A 364 1.11 -9.95 -8.97
N GLY A 365 0.05 -9.66 -9.71
CA GLY A 365 -0.75 -10.66 -10.39
C GLY A 365 -0.08 -11.10 -11.70
N SER A 366 0.61 -10.17 -12.37
CA SER A 366 1.39 -10.44 -13.58
C SER A 366 2.66 -9.59 -13.61
N GLY A 367 3.80 -10.22 -13.87
CA GLY A 367 5.09 -9.54 -13.93
C GLY A 367 5.59 -9.08 -12.55
N THR A 368 5.85 -7.79 -12.39
CA THR A 368 6.33 -7.17 -11.15
C THR A 368 5.44 -6.00 -10.75
N ILE A 369 5.46 -5.62 -9.47
CA ILE A 369 4.81 -4.38 -9.03
C ILE A 369 5.47 -3.19 -9.75
N ASN A 370 4.65 -2.36 -10.36
CA ASN A 370 5.06 -1.16 -11.08
C ASN A 370 5.00 0.09 -10.20
N SER A 371 3.95 0.23 -9.37
CA SER A 371 3.80 1.39 -8.49
C SER A 371 2.98 1.11 -7.25
N TYR A 372 3.24 1.91 -6.21
CA TYR A 372 2.48 2.01 -4.98
C TYR A 372 2.04 3.47 -4.82
N SER A 373 0.79 3.69 -4.46
CA SER A 373 0.23 5.02 -4.18
C SER A 373 -0.62 4.96 -2.92
N TRP A 374 -0.34 5.85 -1.97
CA TRP A 374 -1.03 5.96 -0.71
C TRP A 374 -1.90 7.21 -0.69
N ALA A 375 -3.14 7.08 -0.24
CA ALA A 375 -4.09 8.20 -0.18
C ALA A 375 -5.00 8.10 1.05
N GLU A 376 -5.42 9.25 1.58
CA GLU A 376 -6.52 9.35 2.54
C GLU A 376 -7.69 10.06 1.87
N GLY A 377 -8.75 9.31 1.58
CA GLY A 377 -9.85 9.80 0.74
C GLY A 377 -9.35 10.27 -0.62
N ALA A 378 -9.55 11.55 -0.94
CA ALA A 378 -9.10 12.15 -2.20
C ALA A 378 -7.67 12.73 -2.14
N THR A 379 -7.01 12.70 -0.98
CA THR A 379 -5.70 13.33 -0.79
C THR A 379 -4.59 12.29 -0.96
N THR A 380 -3.72 12.47 -1.95
CA THR A 380 -2.52 11.63 -2.10
C THR A 380 -1.50 11.98 -1.01
N LEU A 381 -1.07 10.97 -0.25
CA LEU A 381 -0.05 11.08 0.80
C LEU A 381 1.37 10.87 0.27
N GLY A 382 1.53 9.96 -0.71
CA GLY A 382 2.82 9.67 -1.31
C GLY A 382 2.85 8.38 -2.12
N THR A 383 4.05 7.97 -2.53
CA THR A 383 4.30 6.78 -3.34
C THR A 383 5.46 5.96 -2.77
N GLY A 384 5.53 4.69 -3.17
CA GLY A 384 6.58 3.74 -2.73
C GLY A 384 6.03 2.59 -1.91
N ALA A 385 6.76 1.47 -1.87
CA ALA A 385 6.38 0.29 -1.08
C ALA A 385 6.29 0.61 0.42
N THR A 386 7.12 1.53 0.90
CA THR A 386 7.07 2.08 2.26
C THR A 386 6.94 3.59 2.21
N LEU A 387 6.19 4.19 3.13
CA LEU A 387 5.98 5.63 3.20
C LEU A 387 5.87 6.08 4.66
N THR A 388 6.59 7.14 5.03
CA THR A 388 6.39 7.81 6.32
C THR A 388 5.48 9.01 6.13
N VAL A 389 4.39 9.08 6.90
CA VAL A 389 3.41 10.18 6.87
C VAL A 389 3.30 10.81 8.26
N ASN A 390 2.97 12.11 8.31
CA ASN A 390 2.68 12.80 9.56
C ASN A 390 1.17 13.01 9.68
N LEU A 391 0.55 12.34 10.65
CA LEU A 391 -0.90 12.35 10.86
C LEU A 391 -1.26 13.12 12.15
N PRO A 392 -2.35 13.92 12.17
CA PRO A 392 -2.87 14.52 13.40
C PRO A 392 -3.50 13.46 14.30
N THR A 393 -3.89 13.85 15.51
CA THR A 393 -4.67 12.98 16.41
C THR A 393 -6.03 12.64 15.77
N GLY A 394 -6.40 11.35 15.80
CA GLY A 394 -7.64 10.86 15.21
C GLY A 394 -7.46 9.50 14.56
N THR A 395 -8.52 9.04 13.90
CA THR A 395 -8.53 7.78 13.13
C THR A 395 -8.45 8.12 11.64
N HIS A 396 -7.48 7.55 10.96
CA HIS A 396 -7.15 7.74 9.55
C HIS A 396 -7.33 6.42 8.82
N THR A 397 -8.13 6.39 7.77
CA THR A 397 -8.23 5.26 6.86
C THR A 397 -7.42 5.60 5.62
N ILE A 398 -6.34 4.87 5.42
CA ILE A 398 -5.37 5.11 4.35
C ILE A 398 -5.43 3.96 3.37
N THR A 399 -5.74 4.28 2.11
CA THR A 399 -5.83 3.32 1.02
C THR A 399 -4.50 3.21 0.29
N LEU A 400 -3.97 2.01 0.21
CA LEU A 400 -2.89 1.64 -0.70
C LEU A 400 -3.48 1.22 -2.04
N THR A 401 -3.03 1.81 -3.13
CA THR A 401 -3.26 1.33 -4.50
C THR A 401 -1.96 0.79 -5.06
N VAL A 402 -1.99 -0.46 -5.50
CA VAL A 402 -0.84 -1.13 -6.14
C VAL A 402 -1.18 -1.36 -7.61
N THR A 403 -0.24 -1.06 -8.50
CA THR A 403 -0.34 -1.45 -9.92
C THR A 403 0.85 -2.33 -10.29
N ASP A 404 0.62 -3.33 -11.13
CA ASP A 404 1.69 -4.19 -11.66
C ASP A 404 2.07 -3.81 -13.10
N THR A 405 3.15 -4.40 -13.60
CA THR A 405 3.56 -4.23 -15.00
C THR A 405 2.56 -4.85 -15.97
N GLY A 406 1.62 -5.65 -15.48
CA GLY A 406 0.46 -6.17 -16.18
C GLY A 406 -0.68 -5.14 -16.34
N GLY A 407 -0.57 -3.91 -15.79
CA GLY A 407 -1.61 -2.87 -15.83
C GLY A 407 -2.82 -3.19 -14.97
N GLY A 408 -2.80 -4.30 -14.25
CA GLY A 408 -3.74 -4.60 -13.20
C GLY A 408 -3.53 -3.66 -12.01
N SER A 409 -4.60 -3.34 -11.28
CA SER A 409 -4.53 -2.59 -10.03
C SER A 409 -5.42 -3.23 -8.98
N ASP A 410 -5.03 -3.08 -7.73
CA ASP A 410 -5.79 -3.52 -6.56
C ASP A 410 -5.58 -2.52 -5.41
N THR A 411 -6.46 -2.53 -4.43
CA THR A 411 -6.42 -1.62 -3.29
C THR A 411 -6.63 -2.37 -1.99
N ASP A 412 -5.96 -1.90 -0.94
CA ASP A 412 -6.15 -2.37 0.43
C ASP A 412 -6.06 -1.18 1.39
N ASP A 413 -6.80 -1.26 2.50
CA ASP A 413 -6.89 -0.18 3.48
C ASP A 413 -6.16 -0.56 4.76
N VAL A 414 -5.46 0.41 5.35
CA VAL A 414 -4.94 0.34 6.71
C VAL A 414 -5.56 1.44 7.56
N VAL A 415 -6.02 1.08 8.76
CA VAL A 415 -6.55 2.02 9.74
C VAL A 415 -5.44 2.40 10.72
N VAL A 416 -5.11 3.69 10.78
CA VAL A 416 -4.15 4.25 11.72
C VAL A 416 -4.88 5.11 12.74
N THR A 417 -4.80 4.76 14.01
CA THR A 417 -5.39 5.52 15.10
C THR A 417 -4.29 6.22 15.89
N ILE A 418 -4.23 7.55 15.82
CA ILE A 418 -3.34 8.39 16.63
C ILE A 418 -4.14 8.86 17.84
N GLN A 419 -3.75 8.41 19.01
CA GLN A 419 -4.46 8.72 20.25
C GLN A 419 -3.47 8.96 21.40
N ASP A 420 -3.96 9.71 22.38
CA ASP A 420 -3.28 9.91 23.68
C ASP A 420 -3.60 8.73 24.59
N THR A 421 -2.59 7.99 25.03
CA THR A 421 -2.74 6.83 25.92
C THR A 421 -1.88 6.94 27.16
N LEU A 422 -1.01 7.96 27.26
CA LEU A 422 -0.06 8.14 28.32
C LEU A 422 -0.47 9.28 29.25
N ALA A 423 -0.20 9.09 30.54
CA ALA A 423 -0.39 10.16 31.53
C ALA A 423 0.75 11.19 31.47
N PRO A 424 0.48 12.46 31.83
CA PRO A 424 1.48 13.51 31.87
C PRO A 424 2.70 13.15 32.71
N ASN A 425 3.88 13.56 32.30
CA ASN A 425 5.09 13.42 33.08
C ASN A 425 5.18 14.56 34.10
N ILE A 426 4.83 14.28 35.36
CA ILE A 426 4.83 15.25 36.48
C ILE A 426 6.16 15.29 37.18
N THR A 427 6.64 16.49 37.49
CA THR A 427 7.86 16.72 38.27
C THR A 427 7.56 17.56 39.50
N CYS A 428 7.75 16.95 40.69
CA CYS A 428 7.66 17.66 41.96
C CYS A 428 8.96 18.41 42.28
N PRO A 429 8.88 19.57 42.97
CA PRO A 429 10.05 20.24 43.52
C PRO A 429 10.69 19.40 44.63
N ALA A 430 11.93 19.73 44.98
CA ALA A 430 12.59 19.19 46.16
C ALA A 430 11.82 19.56 47.44
N ASN A 431 12.01 18.77 48.52
CA ASN A 431 11.45 19.07 49.82
C ASN A 431 11.88 20.46 50.31
N VAL A 432 10.93 21.19 50.85
CA VAL A 432 11.12 22.56 51.31
C VAL A 432 11.22 22.59 52.85
N VAL A 433 12.24 23.26 53.38
CA VAL A 433 12.42 23.47 54.80
C VAL A 433 12.50 24.98 55.06
N VAL A 434 11.64 25.48 55.92
CA VAL A 434 11.61 26.90 56.33
C VAL A 434 11.53 27.02 57.86
N SER A 435 12.05 28.12 58.40
CA SER A 435 11.97 28.42 59.84
C SER A 435 10.96 29.54 60.10
N LEU A 436 10.26 29.44 61.20
CA LEU A 436 9.39 30.53 61.65
C LEU A 436 10.21 31.83 61.83
N PRO A 437 9.58 33.01 61.60
CA PRO A 437 10.24 34.28 61.85
C PRO A 437 10.72 34.42 63.33
N MET A 438 11.82 35.14 63.53
CA MET A 438 12.28 35.48 64.86
C MET A 438 11.20 36.27 65.65
N ASN A 439 11.15 36.03 66.96
CA ASN A 439 10.21 36.68 67.90
C ASN A 439 8.72 36.45 67.54
N SER A 440 8.41 35.42 66.74
CA SER A 440 7.05 35.04 66.41
C SER A 440 6.47 34.08 67.44
N THR A 441 5.22 34.26 67.81
CA THR A 441 4.47 33.28 68.65
C THR A 441 3.66 32.30 67.77
N ALA A 442 3.76 32.43 66.45
CA ALA A 442 3.02 31.59 65.53
C ALA A 442 3.48 30.12 65.57
N THR A 443 2.53 29.22 65.34
CA THR A 443 2.73 27.77 65.20
C THR A 443 2.49 27.29 63.76
N SER A 444 2.40 28.24 62.84
CA SER A 444 2.24 28.00 61.38
C SER A 444 2.74 29.23 60.62
N MET A 445 3.02 29.07 59.33
CA MET A 445 3.36 30.17 58.43
C MET A 445 2.90 29.92 57.02
N VAL A 446 2.76 30.98 56.23
CA VAL A 446 2.55 30.90 54.79
C VAL A 446 3.85 30.47 54.15
N VAL A 447 3.80 29.41 53.33
CA VAL A 447 4.98 28.92 52.58
C VAL A 447 4.71 28.93 51.11
N ASN A 448 5.56 29.62 50.37
CA ASN A 448 5.61 29.54 48.92
C ASN A 448 6.68 28.51 48.53
N TYR A 449 6.31 27.50 47.76
CA TYR A 449 7.22 26.51 47.22
C TYR A 449 7.29 26.62 45.69
N PRO A 450 8.36 26.13 45.03
CA PRO A 450 8.50 26.14 43.58
C PRO A 450 7.35 25.41 42.91
N ALA A 451 6.96 25.88 41.73
CA ALA A 451 5.86 25.28 40.99
C ALA A 451 6.13 23.80 40.66
N VAL A 452 5.10 22.99 40.85
CA VAL A 452 5.06 21.64 40.25
C VAL A 452 4.90 21.81 38.77
N THR A 453 5.65 21.09 37.95
CA THR A 453 5.57 21.15 36.48
C THR A 453 5.13 19.82 35.93
N ALA A 454 4.42 19.84 34.81
CA ALA A 454 4.10 18.65 34.08
C ALA A 454 4.18 18.94 32.59
N THR A 455 4.51 17.90 31.80
CA THR A 455 4.53 17.94 30.33
C THR A 455 3.87 16.70 29.79
N ASP A 456 3.21 16.86 28.66
CA ASP A 456 2.62 15.77 27.93
C ASP A 456 3.01 15.85 26.46
N SER A 457 3.12 14.70 25.78
CA SER A 457 3.50 14.64 24.36
C SER A 457 2.34 14.98 23.43
N CYS A 458 1.11 14.75 23.90
CA CYS A 458 -0.12 14.89 23.15
C CYS A 458 -0.87 16.17 23.51
N SER A 459 -0.93 16.47 24.78
CA SER A 459 -1.69 17.60 25.30
C SER A 459 -0.81 18.85 25.46
N SER A 460 -1.15 19.92 24.75
CA SER A 460 -0.47 21.22 24.90
C SER A 460 -0.84 21.96 26.18
N SER A 461 -1.87 21.52 26.90
CA SER A 461 -2.36 22.12 28.14
C SER A 461 -2.58 21.05 29.20
N VAL A 462 -1.60 20.90 30.12
CA VAL A 462 -1.70 20.02 31.26
C VAL A 462 -2.14 20.85 32.49
N THR A 463 -3.19 20.42 33.16
CA THR A 463 -3.68 21.07 34.37
C THR A 463 -2.96 20.48 35.58
N VAL A 464 -2.23 21.33 36.33
CA VAL A 464 -1.49 20.90 37.54
C VAL A 464 -2.16 21.46 38.80
N ASN A 465 -2.45 20.59 39.75
CA ASN A 465 -3.01 20.94 41.06
C ASN A 465 -2.09 20.44 42.17
N SER A 466 -2.05 21.15 43.29
CA SER A 466 -1.32 20.72 44.47
C SER A 466 -2.10 21.05 45.76
N THR A 467 -2.06 20.13 46.73
CA THR A 467 -2.78 20.25 47.99
C THR A 467 -1.87 19.85 49.17
N PRO A 468 -1.59 20.76 50.11
CA PRO A 468 -1.96 22.21 50.11
C PRO A 468 -1.28 22.99 48.98
N ALA A 469 -1.92 24.05 48.47
CA ALA A 469 -1.37 24.88 47.40
C ALA A 469 -0.19 25.75 47.89
N SER A 470 0.69 26.18 46.96
CA SER A 470 1.73 27.18 47.25
C SER A 470 1.07 28.46 47.74
N GLY A 471 1.62 29.07 48.81
CA GLY A 471 1.00 30.22 49.46
C GLY A 471 -0.03 29.84 50.55
N SER A 472 -0.27 28.58 50.82
CA SER A 472 -1.10 28.11 51.94
C SER A 472 -0.38 28.27 53.26
N VAL A 473 -1.16 28.18 54.36
CA VAL A 473 -0.63 28.16 55.73
C VAL A 473 -0.23 26.72 56.09
N PHE A 474 1.03 26.52 56.45
CA PHE A 474 1.59 25.23 56.87
C PHE A 474 1.83 25.27 58.38
N PRO A 475 1.38 24.25 59.15
CA PRO A 475 1.69 24.13 60.58
C PRO A 475 3.16 23.78 60.77
N VAL A 476 3.66 24.04 61.98
CA VAL A 476 4.97 23.55 62.45
C VAL A 476 5.00 22.01 62.31
N GLY A 477 6.12 21.49 61.82
CA GLY A 477 6.31 20.09 61.49
C GLY A 477 6.31 19.87 59.97
N THR A 478 6.24 18.60 59.58
CA THR A 478 6.29 18.20 58.17
C THR A 478 4.89 17.94 57.63
N THR A 479 4.54 18.64 56.56
CA THR A 479 3.31 18.46 55.82
C THR A 479 3.65 17.89 54.45
N THR A 480 3.01 16.78 54.06
CA THR A 480 3.12 16.24 52.69
C THR A 480 2.19 17.02 51.76
N VAL A 481 2.75 17.48 50.64
CA VAL A 481 2.01 18.09 49.55
C VAL A 481 1.78 17.01 48.50
N HIS A 482 0.54 16.79 48.11
CA HIS A 482 0.14 15.92 47.03
C HIS A 482 -0.10 16.78 45.80
N ALA A 483 0.53 16.43 44.70
CA ALA A 483 0.33 17.09 43.41
C ALA A 483 -0.20 16.11 42.36
N SER A 484 -1.05 16.61 41.49
CA SER A 484 -1.59 15.86 40.36
C SER A 484 -1.50 16.67 39.07
N ALA A 485 -1.30 15.99 37.96
CA ALA A 485 -1.38 16.55 36.64
C ALA A 485 -2.43 15.78 35.83
N ASP A 486 -3.23 16.51 35.05
CA ASP A 486 -4.33 15.99 34.20
C ASP A 486 -4.17 16.58 32.80
N ASP A 487 -4.18 15.71 31.77
CA ASP A 487 -4.04 16.09 30.35
C ASP A 487 -5.35 16.56 29.71
N GLY A 488 -6.48 16.40 30.40
CA GLY A 488 -7.81 16.68 29.88
C GLY A 488 -8.41 15.57 29.01
N ASN A 489 -7.66 14.49 28.76
CA ASN A 489 -8.08 13.32 27.97
C ASN A 489 -8.41 12.10 28.85
N GLY A 490 -8.27 12.26 30.17
CA GLY A 490 -8.61 11.25 31.16
C GLY A 490 -7.40 10.54 31.79
N HIS A 491 -6.19 10.94 31.45
CA HIS A 491 -4.97 10.39 32.02
C HIS A 491 -4.42 11.34 33.08
N THR A 492 -4.06 10.81 34.24
CA THR A 492 -3.56 11.57 35.37
C THR A 492 -2.30 10.96 35.93
N SER A 493 -1.40 11.83 36.43
CA SER A 493 -0.21 11.43 37.17
C SER A 493 -0.11 12.18 38.49
N THR A 494 0.62 11.63 39.45
CA THR A 494 0.77 12.23 40.78
C THR A 494 2.22 12.17 41.26
N CYS A 495 2.59 13.15 42.07
CA CYS A 495 3.82 13.11 42.82
C CYS A 495 3.63 13.76 44.19
N THR A 496 4.59 13.57 45.10
CA THR A 496 4.56 14.15 46.46
C THR A 496 5.91 14.73 46.85
N PHE A 497 5.88 15.78 47.66
CA PHE A 497 7.03 16.34 48.32
C PHE A 497 6.63 16.87 49.72
N THR A 498 7.57 17.26 50.55
CA THR A 498 7.26 17.74 51.88
C THR A 498 7.63 19.20 52.07
N VAL A 499 6.79 19.90 52.84
CA VAL A 499 7.07 21.22 53.38
C VAL A 499 7.24 21.08 54.91
N THR A 500 8.43 21.38 55.42
CA THR A 500 8.74 21.33 56.84
C THR A 500 8.90 22.76 57.38
N VAL A 501 8.02 23.11 58.30
CA VAL A 501 8.13 24.39 59.04
C VAL A 501 8.79 24.11 60.37
N GLN A 502 9.95 24.69 60.59
CA GLN A 502 10.76 24.50 61.82
C GLN A 502 10.69 25.68 62.77
N PHE A 503 10.84 25.41 64.00
CA PHE A 503 11.08 26.48 65.02
C PHE A 503 12.40 27.20 64.74
N ASN A 504 12.47 28.49 65.06
CA ASN A 504 13.71 29.23 64.93
C ASN A 504 14.55 29.04 66.18
N PHE A 505 15.38 27.98 66.25
CA PHE A 505 16.21 27.63 67.38
C PHE A 505 17.46 28.51 67.45
N ALA A 506 17.56 29.35 68.46
CA ALA A 506 18.68 30.28 68.63
C ALA A 506 19.91 29.66 69.31
N GLY A 507 19.88 28.35 69.58
CA GLY A 507 20.95 27.63 70.25
C GLY A 507 20.68 27.40 71.72
N PHE A 508 21.62 26.71 72.37
CA PHE A 508 21.65 26.56 73.84
C PHE A 508 22.30 27.76 74.50
N PHE A 509 21.83 28.11 75.70
CA PHE A 509 22.34 29.22 76.54
C PHE A 509 23.02 28.69 77.82
N PRO A 510 23.92 29.44 78.43
CA PRO A 510 24.58 29.05 79.69
C PRO A 510 23.60 28.56 80.76
N PRO A 511 23.93 27.47 81.47
CA PRO A 511 25.24 26.85 81.53
C PRO A 511 25.58 25.83 80.43
N VAL A 512 24.70 25.58 79.44
CA VAL A 512 24.95 24.67 78.30
C VAL A 512 25.51 25.45 77.16
N ALA A 513 26.65 25.06 76.64
CA ALA A 513 27.26 25.61 75.44
C ALA A 513 26.85 24.79 74.19
N ASN A 514 26.76 25.48 73.09
CA ASN A 514 26.47 24.86 71.79
C ASN A 514 27.66 24.04 71.23
N PRO A 515 27.42 23.01 70.48
CA PRO A 515 28.48 22.29 69.76
C PRO A 515 29.40 23.25 69.00
N PRO A 516 30.69 22.94 68.83
CA PRO A 516 31.38 21.70 69.23
C PRO A 516 31.86 21.66 70.73
N ALA A 517 31.47 22.62 71.58
CA ALA A 517 31.90 22.65 72.96
C ALA A 517 31.39 21.41 73.73
N VAL A 518 32.24 20.91 74.60
CA VAL A 518 31.88 19.85 75.56
C VAL A 518 31.65 20.47 76.93
N ASN A 519 30.45 20.34 77.45
CA ASN A 519 30.04 20.88 78.74
C ASN A 519 30.59 20.00 79.89
N ILE A 520 31.40 20.55 80.76
CA ILE A 520 31.96 19.83 81.94
C ILE A 520 31.06 20.07 83.13
N VAL A 521 30.39 19.01 83.60
CA VAL A 521 29.40 19.11 84.69
C VAL A 521 29.59 18.02 85.73
N GLN A 522 29.02 18.19 86.91
CA GLN A 522 29.08 17.19 87.99
C GLN A 522 27.94 16.18 87.84
N ALA A 523 28.25 14.88 87.91
CA ALA A 523 27.25 13.81 87.84
C ALA A 523 26.29 13.89 89.05
N GLY A 524 25.05 13.43 88.89
CA GLY A 524 24.02 13.43 89.92
C GLY A 524 23.37 14.80 90.17
N ARG A 525 23.67 15.83 89.43
CA ARG A 525 23.05 17.16 89.53
C ARG A 525 21.99 17.39 88.48
N GLY A 526 21.01 18.27 88.75
CA GLY A 526 20.11 18.80 87.77
C GLY A 526 20.81 19.87 86.94
N ILE A 527 20.84 19.71 85.61
CA ILE A 527 21.45 20.65 84.70
C ILE A 527 20.32 21.46 84.03
N PRO A 528 20.28 22.78 84.19
CA PRO A 528 19.32 23.60 83.46
C PRO A 528 19.75 23.73 82.03
N VAL A 529 19.02 23.07 81.15
CA VAL A 529 19.14 23.19 79.69
C VAL A 529 18.26 24.33 79.23
N LYS A 530 18.87 25.40 78.78
CA LYS A 530 18.20 26.61 78.38
C LYS A 530 18.35 26.77 76.83
N PHE A 531 17.28 27.09 76.12
CA PHE A 531 17.31 27.38 74.68
C PHE A 531 16.17 28.35 74.34
N SER A 532 16.27 29.00 73.24
CA SER A 532 15.18 29.82 72.68
C SER A 532 14.70 29.29 71.31
N LEU A 533 13.42 29.44 71.10
CA LEU A 533 12.76 29.20 69.82
C LEU A 533 12.33 30.52 69.19
N SER A 534 12.94 31.63 69.59
CA SER A 534 12.62 32.97 69.12
C SER A 534 11.12 33.27 69.30
N GLY A 535 10.70 33.23 70.60
CA GLY A 535 9.32 33.47 71.01
C GLY A 535 8.67 32.26 71.69
N ASN A 536 7.61 32.51 72.45
CA ASN A 536 6.83 31.46 73.10
C ASN A 536 6.02 30.61 72.14
N LYS A 537 6.31 29.32 72.03
CA LYS A 537 5.61 28.35 71.24
C LYS A 537 4.68 27.42 72.01
N GLY A 538 4.47 27.74 73.32
CA GLY A 538 3.81 26.82 74.25
C GLY A 538 4.78 25.79 74.86
N LEU A 539 4.28 24.88 75.66
CA LEU A 539 5.11 23.87 76.32
C LEU A 539 5.09 22.50 75.59
N GLY A 540 4.30 22.32 74.56
CA GLY A 540 4.23 21.08 73.76
C GLY A 540 5.24 21.05 72.61
N ILE A 541 6.46 21.56 72.84
CA ILE A 541 7.46 21.75 71.80
C ILE A 541 8.38 20.54 71.58
N PHE A 542 8.34 19.56 72.49
CA PHE A 542 9.15 18.37 72.31
C PHE A 542 8.44 17.26 71.52
N ALA A 543 9.20 16.54 70.72
CA ALA A 543 8.75 15.28 70.14
C ALA A 543 8.57 14.21 71.23
N ALA A 544 7.76 13.19 70.96
CA ALA A 544 7.60 12.08 71.93
C ALA A 544 8.97 11.40 72.23
N GLY A 545 9.24 11.19 73.49
CA GLY A 545 10.52 10.64 73.94
C GLY A 545 11.71 11.63 74.01
N SER A 546 11.43 12.92 73.72
CA SER A 546 12.46 13.99 73.85
C SER A 546 12.23 14.87 75.05
N PRO A 547 13.30 15.45 75.67
CA PRO A 547 14.71 15.21 75.38
C PRO A 547 15.18 13.82 75.74
N SER A 548 16.21 13.33 75.08
CA SER A 548 16.84 12.04 75.31
C SER A 548 18.36 12.21 75.47
N SER A 549 19.05 11.22 76.05
CA SER A 549 20.50 11.27 76.12
C SER A 549 21.12 9.90 75.89
N GLY A 550 22.30 9.85 75.33
CA GLY A 550 23.03 8.61 75.12
C GLY A 550 24.51 8.77 75.36
N GLU A 551 25.18 7.69 75.76
CA GLU A 551 26.63 7.67 75.96
C GLU A 551 27.36 7.83 74.61
N ILE A 552 28.44 8.63 74.68
CA ILE A 552 29.33 8.85 73.54
C ILE A 552 30.78 8.72 73.95
N PRO A 553 31.71 8.36 73.05
CA PRO A 553 33.16 8.51 73.37
C PRO A 553 33.48 9.97 73.65
N CYS A 554 34.30 10.22 74.73
CA CYS A 554 34.56 11.58 75.18
C CYS A 554 35.30 12.51 74.22
N ASN A 555 35.77 11.97 73.10
CA ASN A 555 36.43 12.66 71.99
C ASN A 555 35.66 12.62 70.67
N SER A 556 34.41 12.14 70.70
CA SER A 556 33.58 12.05 69.55
C SER A 556 32.50 13.14 69.50
N SER A 557 32.20 13.63 68.30
CA SER A 557 31.02 14.45 67.98
C SER A 557 29.91 13.65 67.33
N ASP A 558 30.13 12.34 67.10
CA ASP A 558 29.16 11.49 66.47
C ASP A 558 27.86 11.36 67.28
N PRO A 559 26.74 11.13 66.65
CA PRO A 559 25.48 10.88 67.33
C PRO A 559 25.59 9.66 68.27
N ALA A 560 25.00 9.76 69.48
CA ALA A 560 24.90 8.62 70.37
C ALA A 560 24.15 7.46 69.68
N ALA A 561 24.69 6.25 69.79
CA ALA A 561 24.12 5.06 69.18
C ALA A 561 22.81 4.58 69.83
N VAL A 562 22.73 4.80 71.18
CA VAL A 562 21.55 4.46 71.98
C VAL A 562 21.12 5.71 72.74
N LEU A 563 19.84 6.01 72.71
CA LEU A 563 19.24 7.15 73.36
C LEU A 563 18.24 6.68 74.44
N ASP A 564 18.43 7.15 75.66
CA ASP A 564 17.48 6.95 76.76
C ASP A 564 16.69 8.24 76.99
N ALA A 565 15.42 8.14 77.33
CA ALA A 565 14.62 9.31 77.71
C ALA A 565 15.21 9.98 78.91
N THR A 566 15.27 11.31 78.89
CA THR A 566 15.74 12.07 80.04
C THR A 566 14.65 12.22 81.10
N VAL A 567 15.06 12.38 82.34
CA VAL A 567 14.17 12.63 83.51
C VAL A 567 14.40 14.05 84.02
N THR A 568 13.29 14.75 84.29
CA THR A 568 13.37 16.08 84.94
C THR A 568 13.69 15.99 86.43
N ALA A 569 14.52 16.88 86.91
CA ALA A 569 14.82 16.96 88.33
C ALA A 569 13.68 17.71 89.08
N GLY A 570 13.23 17.11 90.17
CA GLY A 570 12.30 17.76 91.11
C GLY A 570 10.85 17.94 90.63
N GLY A 571 10.44 17.17 89.64
CA GLY A 571 9.05 17.24 89.14
C GLY A 571 8.70 18.49 88.28
N SER A 572 9.71 19.33 87.96
CA SER A 572 9.52 20.49 87.13
C SER A 572 9.51 20.07 85.63
N SER A 573 8.46 20.40 84.98
CA SER A 573 8.32 20.27 83.51
C SER A 573 9.07 21.39 82.79
N LEU A 574 9.14 21.32 81.50
CA LEU A 574 9.57 22.43 80.65
C LEU A 574 8.85 23.73 81.11
N SER A 575 9.58 24.82 81.28
CA SER A 575 9.05 26.16 81.55
C SER A 575 9.56 27.14 80.47
N TYR A 576 8.86 28.25 80.35
CA TYR A 576 9.27 29.35 79.50
C TYR A 576 9.38 30.63 80.26
N ASP A 577 10.54 31.29 80.19
CA ASP A 577 10.79 32.61 80.77
C ASP A 577 10.60 33.70 79.67
N PRO A 578 9.55 34.54 79.77
CA PRO A 578 9.26 35.57 78.77
C PRO A 578 10.26 36.74 78.83
N VAL A 579 11.01 36.94 79.94
CA VAL A 579 11.95 38.04 80.03
C VAL A 579 13.23 37.76 79.25
N SER A 580 13.74 36.54 79.39
CA SER A 580 14.94 36.09 78.66
C SER A 580 14.62 35.42 77.30
N ASP A 581 13.37 35.24 76.98
CA ASP A 581 12.90 34.46 75.82
C ASP A 581 13.52 33.05 75.79
N GLN A 582 13.52 32.37 76.93
CA GLN A 582 14.18 31.08 77.08
C GLN A 582 13.23 30.01 77.59
N TYR A 583 13.29 28.84 76.95
CA TYR A 583 12.78 27.60 77.51
C TYR A 583 13.81 27.05 78.46
N VAL A 584 13.36 26.56 79.61
CA VAL A 584 14.22 25.95 80.62
C VAL A 584 13.72 24.54 80.94
N TYR A 585 14.57 23.57 80.65
CA TYR A 585 14.37 22.16 80.99
C TYR A 585 15.44 21.72 81.98
N ILE A 586 15.05 21.24 83.16
CA ILE A 586 16.03 20.77 84.12
C ILE A 586 16.31 19.28 83.90
N TRP A 587 17.41 18.98 83.26
CA TRP A 587 17.84 17.61 83.03
C TRP A 587 18.44 16.99 84.28
N LYS A 588 17.82 15.90 84.80
CA LYS A 588 18.33 15.11 85.90
C LYS A 588 19.41 14.16 85.39
N THR A 589 20.60 14.25 85.95
CA THR A 589 21.73 13.37 85.69
C THR A 589 21.93 12.33 86.78
N GLU A 590 22.47 11.17 86.43
CA GLU A 590 22.68 10.07 87.32
C GLU A 590 24.08 10.13 87.95
N PRO A 591 24.23 9.83 89.26
CA PRO A 591 25.55 9.82 89.91
C PRO A 591 26.53 8.82 89.24
N GLY A 592 26.03 7.70 88.74
CA GLY A 592 26.82 6.67 88.08
C GLY A 592 27.42 7.10 86.75
N TRP A 593 27.10 8.33 86.22
CA TRP A 593 27.68 8.84 84.96
C TRP A 593 29.06 9.51 85.19
N ALA A 594 29.55 9.59 86.40
CA ALA A 594 30.86 10.15 86.67
C ALA A 594 31.96 9.42 85.88
N GLY A 595 32.79 10.20 85.16
CA GLY A 595 33.84 9.69 84.30
C GLY A 595 33.38 9.38 82.83
N THR A 596 32.08 9.46 82.55
CA THR A 596 31.53 9.21 81.18
C THR A 596 31.27 10.50 80.41
N CYS A 597 31.08 10.35 79.10
CA CYS A 597 30.59 11.41 78.24
C CYS A 597 29.26 11.01 77.63
N ARG A 598 28.32 11.97 77.61
CA ARG A 598 26.97 11.74 76.99
C ARG A 598 26.57 12.91 76.09
N GLN A 599 25.77 12.60 75.14
CA GLN A 599 25.13 13.59 74.28
C GLN A 599 23.66 13.75 74.67
N LEU A 600 23.29 14.97 75.02
CA LEU A 600 21.89 15.36 75.16
C LEU A 600 21.34 15.61 73.74
N VAL A 601 20.19 15.05 73.47
CA VAL A 601 19.46 15.22 72.18
C VAL A 601 18.10 15.83 72.49
N VAL A 602 17.90 17.02 71.98
CA VAL A 602 16.62 17.73 72.05
C VAL A 602 15.99 17.64 70.68
N GLN A 603 15.00 16.78 70.53
CA GLN A 603 14.18 16.72 69.36
C GLN A 603 12.88 17.49 69.56
N LEU A 604 12.60 18.45 68.70
CA LEU A 604 11.41 19.27 68.79
C LEU A 604 10.27 18.64 67.99
N SER A 605 9.06 19.06 68.26
CA SER A 605 7.86 18.55 67.62
C SER A 605 7.76 18.91 66.08
N ASP A 606 8.63 19.80 65.61
CA ASP A 606 8.83 20.16 64.24
C ASP A 606 9.76 19.21 63.45
N GLY A 607 10.28 18.19 64.16
CA GLY A 607 11.24 17.22 63.64
C GLY A 607 12.70 17.67 63.72
N SER A 608 12.99 18.92 64.11
CA SER A 608 14.35 19.40 64.23
C SER A 608 15.05 18.77 65.44
N ILE A 609 16.36 18.52 65.31
CA ILE A 609 17.18 17.86 66.35
C ILE A 609 18.40 18.71 66.69
N TYR A 610 18.53 19.01 67.96
CA TYR A 610 19.66 19.78 68.55
C TYR A 610 20.40 18.95 69.55
N ARG A 611 21.72 19.08 69.59
CA ARG A 611 22.59 18.25 70.42
C ARG A 611 23.52 19.10 71.27
N ALA A 612 23.86 18.63 72.47
CA ALA A 612 24.90 19.18 73.23
C ALA A 612 25.69 18.05 73.92
N ASN A 613 27.00 18.13 73.90
CA ASN A 613 27.89 17.11 74.48
C ASN A 613 28.31 17.48 75.89
N PHE A 614 28.35 16.48 76.77
CA PHE A 614 28.67 16.63 78.18
C PHE A 614 29.75 15.63 78.62
N LYS A 615 30.68 16.09 79.50
CA LYS A 615 31.60 15.25 80.18
C LYS A 615 31.29 15.36 81.68
N PHE A 616 31.05 14.23 82.35
CA PHE A 616 30.66 14.16 83.77
C PHE A 616 31.85 13.93 84.62
N LYS A 617 31.95 14.77 85.71
CA LYS A 617 32.93 14.64 86.76
C LYS A 617 32.36 13.94 87.98
#